data_f8fbdca65fce6476ea8cb43667b2a87c
#
_entry.id   f8fbdca65fce6476ea8cb43667b2a87c
#
_cell.length_a   1.000
_cell.length_b   1.000
_cell.length_c   1.000
_cell.angle_alpha   90.00
_cell.angle_beta   90.00
_cell.angle_gamma   90.00
#
_symmetry.space_group_name_H-M   'P 1'
#
loop_
_entity.id
_entity.type
_entity.pdbx_description
1 polymer ?
#
loop_
_entity_poly.entity_id
_entity_poly.type
_entity_poly.pdbx_seq_one_letter_code
_entity_poly.pdbx_strand_id
1 'polypeptide(L)'
;MTSNLNLSSYPQFVKKKKIDYNLKTMRRKKRKIPSWLQPILWSVAVEHLDLERDKAYIIHQILAYGDFEELRWLFKTYPKETIKKVFLKKPNKVYTKQSLNFVKEILLDLSNKKLDPYKYDQSLPRIIRS
;
A
#
# COMPACT_ATOMS: atom_id res chain seq x y z
N MET A 1 20.23 -44.47 -0.09
CA MET A 1 20.15 -43.97 0.23
C MET A 1 19.88 -43.43 0.59
N THR A 2 19.65 -43.29 0.55
CA THR A 2 19.68 -42.56 1.06
C THR A 2 19.49 -41.87 1.30
N SER A 3 19.56 -41.97 1.01
CA SER A 3 19.70 -41.26 1.42
C SER A 3 19.45 -40.58 1.51
N ASN A 4 19.55 -40.74 1.33
CA ASN A 4 19.59 -39.98 1.61
C ASN A 4 19.25 -39.22 1.48
N LEU A 5 19.24 -39.35 1.17
CA LEU A 5 19.23 -38.56 1.22
C LEU A 5 18.84 -37.80 1.29
N ASN A 6 19.00 -38.10 1.19
CA ASN A 6 19.01 -37.30 1.56
C ASN A 6 18.69 -36.51 1.52
N LEU A 7 18.77 -36.76 1.26
CA LEU A 7 18.89 -35.96 1.47
C LEU A 7 18.68 -35.24 1.41
N SER A 8 18.95 -35.83 1.17
CA SER A 8 19.22 -35.13 1.44
C SER A 8 18.92 -34.50 1.24
N SER A 9 18.91 -34.83 0.97
CA SER A 9 19.00 -34.16 1.05
C SER A 9 18.46 -33.47 0.94
N TYR A 10 18.45 -33.48 0.75
CA TYR A 10 18.28 -32.69 1.02
C TYR A 10 18.01 -31.94 1.14
N PRO A 11 18.23 -32.37 1.11
CA PRO A 11 18.29 -31.68 1.47
C PRO A 11 17.90 -31.04 1.58
N GLN A 12 18.08 -31.17 1.48
CA GLN A 12 18.02 -30.59 1.82
C GLN A 12 17.61 -29.80 2.06
N PHE A 13 17.73 -29.97 1.96
CA PHE A 13 17.64 -29.18 2.40
C PHE A 13 17.66 -28.44 2.63
N VAL A 14 18.13 -28.98 2.94
CA VAL A 14 18.29 -28.30 3.29
C VAL A 14 18.67 -27.47 3.35
N LYS A 15 19.05 -27.06 3.53
CA LYS A 15 19.35 -26.06 3.23
C LYS A 15 18.49 -24.97 3.04
N LYS A 16 17.62 -24.84 3.14
CA LYS A 16 16.67 -23.93 2.97
C LYS A 16 16.75 -22.71 3.69
N LYS A 17 17.34 -22.54 4.74
CA LYS A 17 17.37 -21.37 5.47
C LYS A 17 18.11 -20.29 4.85
N LYS A 18 19.17 -20.55 4.18
CA LYS A 18 19.84 -19.50 3.56
C LYS A 18 19.05 -18.95 2.48
N ILE A 19 18.22 -19.70 1.91
CA ILE A 19 17.36 -19.20 0.91
C ILE A 19 16.47 -18.16 1.46
N ASP A 20 16.05 -18.28 2.69
CA ASP A 20 15.17 -17.32 3.27
C ASP A 20 15.68 -15.92 3.31
N TYR A 21 16.88 -15.69 3.73
CA TYR A 21 17.24 -14.31 3.77
C TYR A 21 17.62 -13.77 2.40
N ASN A 22 17.90 -14.62 1.48
CA ASN A 22 18.08 -14.19 0.12
C ASN A 22 16.75 -13.72 -0.43
N LEU A 23 15.71 -14.43 -0.12
CA LEU A 23 14.39 -14.06 -0.54
C LEU A 23 13.98 -12.73 0.00
N LYS A 24 14.33 -12.45 1.24
CA LYS A 24 14.04 -11.20 1.81
C LYS A 24 14.64 -10.08 1.02
N THR A 25 15.91 -10.23 0.66
CA THR A 25 16.59 -9.23 -0.12
C THR A 25 15.95 -9.07 -1.47
N MET A 26 15.60 -10.17 -2.09
CA MET A 26 14.98 -10.12 -3.39
C MET A 26 13.62 -9.49 -3.36
N ARG A 27 12.86 -9.77 -2.35
CA ARG A 27 11.55 -9.17 -2.25
C ARG A 27 11.62 -7.67 -2.22
N ARG A 28 12.53 -7.11 -1.48
CA ARG A 28 12.67 -5.69 -1.43
C ARG A 28 12.97 -5.12 -2.80
N LYS A 29 13.77 -5.83 -3.57
CA LYS A 29 14.09 -5.36 -4.89
C LYS A 29 13.03 -5.63 -5.90
N LYS A 30 12.32 -6.72 -5.73
CA LYS A 30 11.36 -7.14 -6.72
C LYS A 30 9.98 -6.56 -6.57
N ARG A 31 9.66 -6.01 -5.45
CA ARG A 31 8.32 -5.49 -5.26
C ARG A 31 8.19 -4.18 -6.00
N LYS A 32 7.77 -4.27 -7.23
CA LYS A 32 7.60 -3.10 -8.08
C LYS A 32 6.15 -2.73 -8.18
N ILE A 33 5.94 -1.46 -8.41
CA ILE A 33 4.59 -0.94 -8.61
C ILE A 33 4.27 -1.12 -10.08
N PRO A 34 3.12 -1.73 -10.41
CA PRO A 34 2.76 -1.96 -11.81
C PRO A 34 2.64 -0.67 -12.59
N SER A 35 3.09 -0.69 -13.84
CA SER A 35 3.05 0.50 -14.66
C SER A 35 1.64 0.96 -14.98
N TRP A 36 0.66 0.06 -14.92
CA TRP A 36 -0.71 0.44 -15.20
C TRP A 36 -1.33 1.34 -14.13
N LEU A 37 -0.60 1.53 -13.02
CA LEU A 37 -1.02 2.47 -11.99
C LEU A 37 -0.54 3.89 -12.26
N GLN A 38 0.29 4.08 -13.27
CA GLN A 38 0.83 5.40 -13.56
C GLN A 38 -0.23 6.48 -13.76
N PRO A 39 -1.36 6.22 -14.41
CA PRO A 39 -2.37 7.26 -14.56
C PRO A 39 -2.93 7.75 -13.22
N ILE A 40 -2.93 6.91 -12.20
CA ILE A 40 -3.40 7.30 -10.88
C ILE A 40 -2.26 7.93 -10.09
N LEU A 41 -1.06 7.40 -10.24
CA LEU A 41 0.12 7.87 -9.49
C LEU A 41 0.93 8.82 -10.36
N TRP A 42 0.32 9.92 -10.74
CA TRP A 42 0.87 10.78 -11.78
C TRP A 42 2.01 11.71 -11.35
N SER A 43 2.21 11.91 -10.08
CA SER A 43 3.23 12.85 -9.62
C SER A 43 4.66 12.37 -9.78
N VAL A 44 4.85 11.06 -9.81
CA VAL A 44 6.18 10.48 -9.90
C VAL A 44 6.12 9.25 -10.77
N ALA A 45 7.13 9.02 -11.59
CA ALA A 45 7.18 7.80 -12.38
C ALA A 45 7.16 6.60 -11.45
N VAL A 46 6.32 5.61 -11.76
CA VAL A 46 6.13 4.49 -10.84
C VAL A 46 7.42 3.71 -10.58
N GLU A 47 8.34 3.71 -11.53
CA GLU A 47 9.59 3.01 -11.31
C GLU A 47 10.47 3.68 -10.26
N HIS A 48 10.16 4.91 -9.89
CA HIS A 48 10.90 5.63 -8.85
C HIS A 48 10.19 5.59 -7.51
N LEU A 49 9.03 4.98 -7.44
CA LEU A 49 8.29 4.89 -6.20
C LEU A 49 8.68 3.66 -5.41
N ASP A 50 8.67 3.79 -4.11
CA ASP A 50 8.98 2.69 -3.20
C ASP A 50 7.76 2.37 -2.35
N LEU A 51 7.43 1.10 -2.24
CA LEU A 51 6.23 0.69 -1.52
C LEU A 51 6.22 1.09 -0.05
N GLU A 52 7.39 1.14 0.58
CA GLU A 52 7.45 1.54 1.98
C GLU A 52 7.65 3.04 2.15
N ARG A 53 8.61 3.58 1.44
CA ARG A 53 8.93 5.00 1.57
C ARG A 53 7.78 5.89 1.14
N ASP A 54 7.13 5.52 0.04
CA ASP A 54 6.08 6.33 -0.55
C ASP A 54 4.68 5.81 -0.25
N LYS A 55 4.57 5.01 0.77
CA LYS A 55 3.33 4.37 1.16
C LYS A 55 2.15 5.32 1.30
N ALA A 56 2.37 6.44 1.96
CA ALA A 56 1.27 7.40 2.18
C ALA A 56 0.76 7.96 0.87
N TYR A 57 1.65 8.32 -0.03
CA TYR A 57 1.25 8.83 -1.33
C TYR A 57 0.47 7.78 -2.12
N ILE A 58 1.00 6.56 -2.17
CA ILE A 58 0.38 5.50 -2.95
C ILE A 58 -1.01 5.18 -2.42
N ILE A 59 -1.13 5.04 -1.12
CA ILE A 59 -2.40 4.69 -0.50
C ILE A 59 -3.45 5.78 -0.74
N HIS A 60 -3.09 7.03 -0.46
CA HIS A 60 -4.07 8.11 -0.62
C HIS A 60 -4.47 8.33 -2.07
N GLN A 61 -3.50 8.25 -3.00
CA GLN A 61 -3.83 8.44 -4.41
C GLN A 61 -4.81 7.39 -4.91
N ILE A 62 -4.56 6.14 -4.54
CA ILE A 62 -5.43 5.07 -5.00
C ILE A 62 -6.79 5.13 -4.31
N LEU A 63 -6.82 5.44 -3.03
CA LEU A 63 -8.11 5.56 -2.34
C LEU A 63 -8.95 6.70 -2.94
N ALA A 64 -8.29 7.79 -3.30
CA ALA A 64 -9.01 8.96 -3.80
C ALA A 64 -9.42 8.84 -5.26
N TYR A 65 -8.59 8.26 -6.08
CA TYR A 65 -8.79 8.26 -7.53
C TYR A 65 -8.92 6.90 -8.18
N GLY A 66 -8.62 5.83 -7.46
CA GLY A 66 -8.61 4.51 -8.04
C GLY A 66 -10.00 3.95 -8.28
N ASP A 67 -10.08 3.09 -9.27
CA ASP A 67 -11.27 2.36 -9.55
C ASP A 67 -11.12 0.97 -8.96
N PHE A 68 -12.02 0.07 -9.31
CA PHE A 68 -12.03 -1.27 -8.74
C PHE A 68 -10.68 -2.00 -8.84
N GLU A 69 -10.06 -1.95 -10.01
CA GLU A 69 -8.81 -2.67 -10.22
C GLU A 69 -7.68 -2.12 -9.37
N GLU A 70 -7.59 -0.79 -9.29
CA GLU A 70 -6.54 -0.17 -8.49
C GLU A 70 -6.76 -0.42 -7.01
N LEU A 71 -8.02 -0.34 -6.56
CA LEU A 71 -8.34 -0.61 -5.18
C LEU A 71 -8.03 -2.05 -4.81
N ARG A 72 -8.32 -2.97 -5.73
CA ARG A 72 -8.03 -4.36 -5.49
C ARG A 72 -6.54 -4.59 -5.31
N TRP A 73 -5.74 -3.97 -6.17
CA TRP A 73 -4.31 -4.06 -6.04
C TRP A 73 -3.83 -3.50 -4.69
N LEU A 74 -4.43 -2.37 -4.29
CA LEU A 74 -4.04 -1.72 -3.05
C LEU A 74 -4.26 -2.64 -1.85
N PHE A 75 -5.45 -3.24 -1.77
CA PHE A 75 -5.78 -4.10 -0.64
C PHE A 75 -5.06 -5.45 -0.67
N LYS A 76 -4.50 -5.80 -1.80
CA LYS A 76 -3.66 -6.99 -1.89
C LYS A 76 -2.23 -6.67 -1.53
N THR A 77 -1.82 -5.45 -1.73
CA THR A 77 -0.44 -5.03 -1.51
C THR A 77 -0.17 -4.63 -0.07
N TYR A 78 -1.12 -3.94 0.54
CA TYR A 78 -0.99 -3.50 1.93
C TYR A 78 -2.11 -4.11 2.78
N PRO A 79 -1.81 -4.53 4.01
CA PRO A 79 -2.89 -4.98 4.90
C PRO A 79 -3.86 -3.85 5.18
N LYS A 80 -5.11 -4.20 5.38
CA LYS A 80 -6.14 -3.19 5.64
C LYS A 80 -5.79 -2.33 6.84
N GLU A 81 -5.17 -2.92 7.86
CA GLU A 81 -4.78 -2.15 9.04
C GLU A 81 -3.75 -1.09 8.71
N THR A 82 -2.84 -1.41 7.80
CA THR A 82 -1.85 -0.45 7.36
C THR A 82 -2.51 0.70 6.62
N ILE A 83 -3.46 0.36 5.74
CA ILE A 83 -4.17 1.38 4.98
C ILE A 83 -4.94 2.32 5.91
N LYS A 84 -5.64 1.75 6.89
CA LYS A 84 -6.37 2.54 7.87
C LYS A 84 -5.45 3.44 8.67
N LYS A 85 -4.33 2.88 9.09
CA LYS A 85 -3.38 3.63 9.89
C LYS A 85 -2.82 4.83 9.11
N VAL A 86 -2.44 4.61 7.86
CA VAL A 86 -1.93 5.70 7.03
C VAL A 86 -3.03 6.73 6.81
N PHE A 87 -4.24 6.28 6.51
CA PHE A 87 -5.35 7.19 6.25
C PHE A 87 -5.61 8.09 7.46
N LEU A 88 -5.57 7.54 8.65
CA LEU A 88 -5.87 8.30 9.86
C LEU A 88 -4.71 9.13 10.37
N LYS A 89 -3.50 8.58 10.30
CA LYS A 89 -2.34 9.26 10.89
C LYS A 89 -1.60 10.18 9.96
N LYS A 90 -1.74 9.98 8.67
CA LYS A 90 -1.07 10.82 7.69
C LYS A 90 -2.08 11.30 6.66
N PRO A 91 -3.02 12.15 7.04
CA PRO A 91 -4.07 12.58 6.11
C PRO A 91 -3.50 13.37 4.93
N ASN A 92 -4.21 13.32 3.84
CA ASN A 92 -3.82 14.02 2.63
C ASN A 92 -5.05 14.62 1.98
N LYS A 93 -4.94 15.84 1.50
CA LYS A 93 -6.05 16.57 0.95
C LYS A 93 -6.25 16.28 -0.53
N VAL A 94 -6.59 15.06 -0.85
CA VAL A 94 -6.78 14.66 -2.25
C VAL A 94 -8.18 14.15 -2.54
N TYR A 95 -9.05 14.15 -1.56
CA TYR A 95 -10.37 13.52 -1.71
C TYR A 95 -11.45 14.51 -2.11
N THR A 96 -12.40 14.04 -2.92
CA THR A 96 -13.66 14.77 -3.06
C THR A 96 -14.52 14.37 -1.88
N LYS A 97 -15.62 15.09 -1.68
CA LYS A 97 -16.51 14.75 -0.61
C LYS A 97 -17.06 13.35 -0.79
N GLN A 98 -17.41 13.00 -2.03
CA GLN A 98 -17.94 11.67 -2.31
C GLN A 98 -16.90 10.58 -2.10
N SER A 99 -15.69 10.79 -2.59
CA SER A 99 -14.67 9.76 -2.41
C SER A 99 -14.28 9.60 -0.95
N LEU A 100 -14.27 10.69 -0.21
CA LEU A 100 -13.97 10.62 1.22
C LEU A 100 -15.02 9.80 1.95
N ASN A 101 -16.30 10.05 1.65
CA ASN A 101 -17.37 9.28 2.27
C ASN A 101 -17.27 7.80 1.91
N PHE A 102 -17.00 7.51 0.65
CA PHE A 102 -16.89 6.12 0.21
C PHE A 102 -15.75 5.40 0.92
N VAL A 103 -14.61 6.05 1.02
CA VAL A 103 -13.46 5.46 1.69
C VAL A 103 -13.76 5.23 3.18
N LYS A 104 -14.29 6.25 3.82
CA LYS A 104 -14.58 6.19 5.23
C LYS A 104 -15.64 5.14 5.56
N GLU A 105 -16.76 5.19 4.86
CA GLU A 105 -17.90 4.35 5.21
C GLU A 105 -17.81 2.93 4.68
N ILE A 106 -17.30 2.78 3.47
CA ILE A 106 -17.36 1.50 2.78
C ILE A 106 -16.04 0.75 2.80
N LEU A 107 -14.97 1.42 2.42
CA LEU A 107 -13.69 0.72 2.26
C LEU A 107 -12.98 0.44 3.56
N LEU A 108 -13.02 1.38 4.48
CA LEU A 108 -12.23 1.27 5.71
C LEU A 108 -13.06 1.06 6.98
N ASP A 109 -14.38 1.03 6.85
CA ASP A 109 -15.23 0.81 8.01
C ASP A 109 -14.97 1.78 9.15
N LEU A 110 -14.90 3.04 8.80
CA LEU A 110 -14.62 4.08 9.79
C LEU A 110 -15.82 4.97 10.03
N SER A 111 -17.03 4.44 9.83
CA SER A 111 -18.23 5.27 9.93
C SER A 111 -18.43 5.89 11.30
N ASN A 112 -17.93 5.25 12.36
CA ASN A 112 -18.07 5.83 13.68
C ASN A 112 -16.91 6.74 14.08
N LYS A 113 -15.97 6.99 13.18
CA LYS A 113 -14.87 7.90 13.45
C LYS A 113 -15.19 9.27 12.92
N LYS A 114 -14.80 10.28 13.67
CA LYS A 114 -14.95 11.64 13.22
C LYS A 114 -13.69 12.06 12.53
N LEU A 115 -13.79 12.46 11.28
CA LEU A 115 -12.65 12.93 10.51
C LEU A 115 -12.78 14.43 10.32
N ASP A 116 -11.66 15.12 10.35
CA ASP A 116 -11.63 16.54 10.09
C ASP A 116 -11.60 16.73 8.57
N PRO A 117 -12.68 17.20 7.96
CA PRO A 117 -12.73 17.30 6.50
C PRO A 117 -11.68 18.24 5.93
N TYR A 118 -11.21 19.20 6.70
CA TYR A 118 -10.17 20.11 6.21
C TYR A 118 -8.85 19.42 5.94
N LYS A 119 -8.66 18.24 6.49
CA LYS A 119 -7.42 17.50 6.27
C LYS A 119 -7.50 16.57 5.06
N TYR A 120 -8.70 16.33 4.54
CA TYR A 120 -8.90 15.36 3.47
C TYR A 120 -9.56 15.93 2.22
N ASP A 121 -10.51 16.83 2.38
CA ASP A 121 -11.34 17.30 1.28
C ASP A 121 -10.61 18.39 0.51
N GLN A 122 -10.28 18.10 -0.76
CA GLN A 122 -9.50 19.03 -1.56
C GLN A 122 -10.23 20.30 -1.92
N SER A 123 -11.54 20.32 -1.78
CA SER A 123 -12.32 21.51 -2.09
C SER A 123 -12.33 22.53 -0.94
N LEU A 124 -11.86 22.14 0.23
CA LEU A 124 -11.83 23.03 1.37
C LEU A 124 -10.47 23.70 1.49
N PRO A 125 -10.42 24.93 2.04
CA PRO A 125 -9.15 25.63 2.11
C PRO A 125 -8.22 24.99 3.14
N ARG A 126 -6.92 25.20 2.96
CA ARG A 126 -5.96 24.76 3.95
C ARG A 126 -6.05 25.65 5.17
N ILE A 127 -5.94 25.06 6.34
CA ILE A 127 -5.93 25.83 7.55
C ILE A 127 -4.50 26.20 7.84
N ILE A 128 -4.25 27.50 7.91
CA ILE A 128 -2.93 28.01 8.21
C ILE A 128 -2.92 28.48 9.64
N ARG A 129 -1.98 27.97 10.41
CA ARG A 129 -1.86 28.40 11.78
C ARG A 129 -0.62 29.18 11.95
N SER A 130 -0.70 30.25 12.64
CA SER A 130 0.48 31.04 12.87
C SER A 130 1.08 30.81 14.21
#